data_a77d3b298b83103e760288dac9f6314d
#
_entry.id   a77d3b298b83103e760288dac9f6314d
#
_cell.length_a   1.000
_cell.length_b   1.000
_cell.length_c   1.000
_cell.angle_alpha   90.00
_cell.angle_beta   90.00
_cell.angle_gamma   90.00
#
_symmetry.space_group_name_H-M   'P 1'
#
loop_
_entity.id
_entity.type
_entity.pdbx_description
1 polymer ?
#
loop_
_entity_poly.entity_id
_entity_poly.type
_entity_poly.pdbx_seq_one_letter_code
_entity_poly.pdbx_strand_id
1 'polypeptide(L)'
;SYWKPEALRQADKLATDDVKQMEYYRAEGYFRHTPRPYADLGQIVSGEKPGRQSPSERTFSLNLGLALEDMATAVLVYKEALRRRIGRALPL
;
A
#
# COMPACT_ATOMS: atom_id res chain seq x y z
N SER A 1 -10.38 -8.17 9.32
CA SER A 1 -9.58 -6.95 9.50
C SER A 1 -8.94 -6.93 10.88
N TYR A 2 -7.70 -6.50 10.95
CA TYR A 2 -6.95 -6.36 12.20
C TYR A 2 -7.32 -5.08 12.97
N TRP A 3 -8.07 -4.19 12.34
CA TRP A 3 -8.41 -2.91 12.90
C TRP A 3 -9.89 -2.85 13.28
N LYS A 4 -10.18 -2.22 14.42
CA LYS A 4 -11.57 -2.00 14.81
C LYS A 4 -12.23 -0.98 13.88
N PRO A 5 -13.52 -1.13 13.58
CA PRO A 5 -14.21 -0.18 12.70
C PRO A 5 -14.10 1.27 13.15
N GLU A 6 -14.08 1.53 14.45
CA GLU A 6 -13.96 2.89 14.98
C GLU A 6 -12.64 3.54 14.60
N ALA A 7 -11.53 2.78 14.62
CA ALA A 7 -10.23 3.29 14.24
C ALA A 7 -10.20 3.69 12.78
N LEU A 8 -10.80 2.87 11.92
CA LEU A 8 -10.87 3.14 10.48
C LEU A 8 -11.73 4.36 10.17
N ARG A 9 -12.84 4.53 10.90
CA ARG A 9 -13.74 5.69 10.70
C ARG A 9 -13.09 7.00 11.13
N GLN A 10 -12.13 6.97 12.03
CA GLN A 10 -11.43 8.15 12.52
C GLN A 10 -10.32 8.62 11.58
N ALA A 11 -10.04 7.87 10.53
CA ALA A 11 -9.02 8.27 9.56
C ALA A 11 -9.51 9.46 8.74
N ASP A 12 -8.73 10.54 8.73
CA ASP A 12 -9.02 11.71 7.89
C ASP A 12 -8.70 11.40 6.44
N LYS A 13 -7.64 10.64 6.21
CA LYS A 13 -7.26 10.18 4.87
C LYS A 13 -6.88 8.71 4.94
N LEU A 14 -7.53 7.92 4.12
CA LEU A 14 -7.19 6.52 3.94
C LEU A 14 -6.65 6.32 2.54
N ALA A 15 -5.43 5.85 2.42
CA ALA A 15 -4.81 5.53 1.16
C ALA A 15 -4.70 4.02 0.98
N THR A 16 -4.63 3.58 -0.25
CA THR A 16 -4.40 2.18 -0.58
C THR A 16 -3.40 2.12 -1.72
N ASP A 17 -2.78 0.97 -1.91
CA ASP A 17 -1.85 0.78 -3.03
C ASP A 17 -2.58 0.71 -4.38
N ASP A 18 -3.82 0.23 -4.41
CA ASP A 18 -4.62 0.18 -5.63
C ASP A 18 -6.10 0.34 -5.30
N VAL A 19 -6.66 1.48 -5.68
CA VAL A 19 -8.07 1.79 -5.42
C VAL A 19 -8.99 0.81 -6.13
N LYS A 20 -8.69 0.44 -7.37
CA LYS A 20 -9.52 -0.49 -8.15
C LYS A 20 -9.57 -1.87 -7.50
N GLN A 21 -8.44 -2.35 -6.99
CA GLN A 21 -8.37 -3.63 -6.31
C GLN A 21 -9.18 -3.60 -5.01
N MET A 22 -9.10 -2.51 -4.26
CA MET A 22 -9.88 -2.34 -3.05
C MET A 22 -11.38 -2.30 -3.34
N GLU A 23 -11.77 -1.61 -4.41
CA GLU A 23 -13.18 -1.55 -4.85
C GLU A 23 -13.69 -2.96 -5.23
N TYR A 24 -12.86 -3.73 -5.91
CA TYR A 24 -13.19 -5.12 -6.26
C TYR A 24 -13.46 -5.95 -5.01
N TYR A 25 -12.56 -5.89 -4.03
CA TYR A 25 -12.74 -6.66 -2.79
C TYR A 25 -13.92 -6.15 -1.98
N ARG A 26 -14.20 -4.86 -2.02
CA ARG A 26 -15.36 -4.30 -1.35
C ARG A 26 -16.66 -4.86 -1.96
N ALA A 27 -16.72 -4.99 -3.28
CA ALA A 27 -17.85 -5.60 -3.97
C ALA A 27 -18.06 -7.07 -3.57
N GLU A 28 -16.97 -7.77 -3.21
CA GLU A 28 -17.03 -9.15 -2.74
C GLU A 28 -17.37 -9.26 -1.25
N GLY A 29 -17.60 -8.14 -0.57
CA GLY A 29 -18.01 -8.12 0.83
C GLY A 29 -16.90 -7.85 1.84
N TYR A 30 -15.68 -7.63 1.40
CA TYR A 30 -14.58 -7.26 2.28
C TYR A 30 -14.63 -5.77 2.61
N PHE A 31 -14.00 -5.38 3.69
CA PHE A 31 -13.86 -3.97 4.10
C PHE A 31 -15.21 -3.25 4.32
N ARG A 32 -16.20 -3.94 4.86
CA ARG A 32 -17.55 -3.39 5.07
C ARG A 32 -17.57 -2.11 5.90
N HIS A 33 -16.68 -2.01 6.88
CA HIS A 33 -16.63 -0.89 7.83
C HIS A 33 -15.50 0.08 7.51
N THR A 34 -14.85 -0.10 6.37
CA THR A 34 -13.73 0.74 5.98
C THR A 34 -14.23 1.90 5.12
N PRO A 35 -13.83 3.15 5.41
CA PRO A 35 -14.19 4.28 4.57
C PRO A 35 -13.65 4.10 3.15
N ARG A 36 -14.24 4.83 2.21
CA ARG A 36 -13.73 4.84 0.84
C ARG A 36 -12.32 5.43 0.83
N PRO A 37 -11.41 4.91 0.02
CA PRO A 37 -10.05 5.44 -0.03
C PRO A 37 -10.04 6.86 -0.59
N TYR A 38 -9.25 7.72 0.03
CA TYR A 38 -8.99 9.09 -0.43
C TYR A 38 -8.17 9.07 -1.72
N ALA A 39 -7.18 8.19 -1.79
CA ALA A 39 -6.26 8.12 -2.93
C ALA A 39 -5.54 6.78 -2.93
N ASP A 40 -4.93 6.43 -4.07
CA ASP A 40 -3.91 5.39 -4.05
C ASP A 40 -2.54 6.04 -3.78
N LEU A 41 -1.56 5.22 -3.38
CA LEU A 41 -0.23 5.70 -3.03
C LEU A 41 0.47 6.36 -4.21
N GLY A 42 0.21 5.89 -5.42
CA GLY A 42 0.77 6.48 -6.63
C GLY A 42 0.34 7.93 -6.83
N GLN A 43 -0.91 8.24 -6.55
CA GLN A 43 -1.42 9.61 -6.65
C GLN A 43 -0.76 10.55 -5.62
N ILE A 44 -0.46 10.03 -4.43
CA ILE A 44 0.21 10.82 -3.40
C ILE A 44 1.68 11.03 -3.75
N VAL A 45 2.37 9.98 -4.17
CA VAL A 45 3.79 10.05 -4.51
C VAL A 45 4.03 10.95 -5.72
N SER A 46 3.14 10.90 -6.72
CA SER A 46 3.25 11.74 -7.92
C SER A 46 2.84 13.20 -7.69
N GLY A 47 2.23 13.51 -6.55
CA GLY A 47 1.79 14.86 -6.24
C GLY A 47 0.39 15.20 -6.75
N GLU A 48 -0.33 14.27 -7.34
CA GLU A 48 -1.71 14.51 -7.78
C GLU A 48 -2.63 14.84 -6.61
N LYS A 49 -2.42 14.17 -5.47
CA LYS A 49 -3.17 14.43 -4.25
C LYS A 49 -2.21 14.63 -3.09
N PRO A 50 -2.46 15.63 -2.23
CA PRO A 50 -1.58 15.85 -1.08
C PRO A 50 -1.67 14.70 -0.09
N GLY A 51 -0.55 14.39 0.56
CA GLY A 51 -0.51 13.46 1.66
C GLY A 51 -0.94 14.15 2.95
N ARG A 52 -0.20 13.93 4.03
CA ARG A 52 -0.49 14.58 5.31
C ARG A 52 -0.29 16.09 5.19
N GLN A 53 -1.31 16.84 5.59
CA GLN A 53 -1.30 18.29 5.51
C GLN A 53 -1.20 18.97 6.88
N SER A 54 -1.40 18.24 7.97
CA SER A 54 -1.24 18.77 9.33
C SER A 54 -0.85 17.66 10.29
N PRO A 55 -0.20 18.01 11.43
CA PRO A 55 0.16 17.01 12.45
C PRO A 55 -1.05 16.35 13.12
N SER A 56 -2.19 17.04 13.14
CA SER A 56 -3.41 16.52 13.75
C SER A 56 -4.18 15.57 12.84
N GLU A 57 -3.84 15.51 11.56
CA GLU A 57 -4.50 14.66 10.58
C GLU A 57 -4.15 13.20 10.84
N ARG A 58 -5.17 12.37 10.90
CA ARG A 58 -5.01 10.92 11.06
C ARG A 58 -5.00 10.27 9.70
N THR A 59 -3.87 9.68 9.34
CA THR A 59 -3.70 9.03 8.03
C THR A 59 -3.58 7.52 8.22
N PHE A 60 -4.09 6.79 7.24
CA PHE A 60 -4.12 5.34 7.29
C PHE A 60 -3.74 4.80 5.91
N SER A 61 -2.88 3.80 5.86
CA SER A 61 -2.54 3.13 4.62
C SER A 61 -2.95 1.66 4.71
N LEU A 62 -3.80 1.25 3.80
CA LEU A 62 -4.27 -0.13 3.73
C LEU A 62 -3.73 -0.75 2.46
N ASN A 63 -2.70 -1.56 2.60
CA ASN A 63 -1.97 -2.13 1.48
C ASN A 63 -2.45 -3.57 1.23
N LEU A 64 -2.87 -3.82 -0.01
CA LEU A 64 -3.38 -5.12 -0.41
C LEU A 64 -2.29 -5.99 -1.03
N GLY A 65 -1.20 -5.35 -1.47
CA GLY A 65 -0.11 -6.03 -2.14
C GLY A 65 -0.25 -5.98 -3.66
N LEU A 66 0.82 -5.57 -4.32
CA LEU A 66 0.89 -5.53 -5.78
C LEU A 66 2.14 -6.27 -6.24
N ALA A 67 2.00 -7.03 -7.33
CA ALA A 67 3.13 -7.72 -7.93
C ALA A 67 4.25 -6.74 -8.32
N LEU A 68 3.87 -5.52 -8.74
CA LEU A 68 4.83 -4.48 -9.07
C LEU A 68 5.70 -4.10 -7.86
N GLU A 69 5.11 -3.99 -6.69
CA GLU A 69 5.84 -3.68 -5.45
C GLU A 69 6.81 -4.80 -5.09
N ASP A 70 6.35 -6.05 -5.19
CA ASP A 70 7.19 -7.22 -4.93
C ASP A 70 8.35 -7.30 -5.92
N MET A 71 8.08 -7.05 -7.20
CA MET A 71 9.10 -7.08 -8.24
C MET A 71 10.14 -5.97 -8.04
N ALA A 72 9.70 -4.75 -7.72
CA ALA A 72 10.60 -3.63 -7.48
C ALA A 72 11.53 -3.93 -6.30
N THR A 73 10.98 -4.48 -5.22
CA THR A 73 11.74 -4.87 -4.04
C THR A 73 12.72 -6.00 -4.37
N ALA A 74 12.26 -7.03 -5.09
CA ALA A 74 13.09 -8.16 -5.47
C ALA A 74 14.28 -7.74 -6.33
N VAL A 75 14.07 -6.81 -7.27
CA VAL A 75 15.15 -6.29 -8.12
C VAL A 75 16.18 -5.55 -7.28
N LEU A 76 15.75 -4.72 -6.33
CA LEU A 76 16.67 -4.00 -5.45
C LEU A 76 17.49 -4.96 -4.59
N VAL A 77 16.84 -5.95 -4.00
CA VAL A 77 17.49 -6.96 -3.17
C VAL A 77 18.51 -7.77 -3.99
N TYR A 78 18.11 -8.17 -5.20
CA TYR A 78 18.98 -8.93 -6.09
C TYR A 78 20.23 -8.13 -6.47
N LYS A 79 20.07 -6.88 -6.87
CA LYS A 79 21.19 -6.00 -7.23
C LYS A 79 22.13 -5.78 -6.04
N GLU A 80 21.58 -5.56 -4.86
CA GLU A 80 22.39 -5.34 -3.66
C GLU A 80 23.11 -6.62 -3.25
N ALA A 81 22.50 -7.79 -3.39
CA ALA A 81 23.13 -9.08 -3.12
C ALA A 81 24.31 -9.34 -4.06
N LEU A 82 24.14 -9.03 -5.35
CA LEU A 82 25.23 -9.14 -6.33
C LEU A 82 26.39 -8.21 -5.96
N ARG A 83 26.09 -6.98 -5.58
CA ARG A 83 27.13 -6.02 -5.18
C ARG A 83 27.93 -6.50 -3.97
N ARG A 84 27.27 -7.13 -3.01
CA ARG A 84 27.89 -7.66 -1.80
C ARG A 84 28.41 -9.09 -1.95
N ARG A 85 28.20 -9.71 -3.10
CA ARG A 85 28.58 -11.10 -3.37
C ARG A 85 27.94 -12.07 -2.36
N ILE A 86 26.67 -11.83 -2.02
CA ILE A 86 25.89 -12.67 -1.14
C ILE A 86 25.03 -13.58 -1.99
N GLY A 87 24.88 -14.83 -1.55
CA GLY A 87 24.02 -15.79 -2.23
C GLY A 87 24.81 -16.68 -3.18
N ARG A 88 24.10 -17.59 -3.81
CA ARG A 88 24.67 -18.59 -4.71
C ARG A 88 23.78 -18.75 -5.92
N ALA A 89 24.37 -18.67 -7.10
CA ALA A 89 23.66 -18.99 -8.33
C ALA A 89 23.49 -20.51 -8.44
N LEU A 90 22.25 -20.94 -8.65
CA LEU A 90 21.94 -22.37 -8.85
C LEU A 90 21.70 -22.64 -10.32
N PRO A 91 22.12 -23.81 -10.84
CA PRO A 91 21.78 -24.18 -12.21
C PRO A 91 20.29 -24.43 -12.34
N LEU A 92 19.74 -24.01 -13.46
CA LEU A 92 18.32 -24.23 -13.79
C LEU A 92 18.11 -25.60 -14.45
#